data_97d7ee4de826c2fe8dc57fc97a866ef4
#
_entry.id   97d7ee4de826c2fe8dc57fc97a866ef4
#
_cell.length_a   1.000
_cell.length_b   1.000
_cell.length_c   1.000
_cell.angle_alpha   90.00
_cell.angle_beta   90.00
_cell.angle_gamma   90.00
#
_symmetry.space_group_name_H-M   'P 1'
#
loop_
_entity.id
_entity.type
_entity.pdbx_description
1 polymer ?
#
loop_
_entity_poly.entity_id
_entity_poly.type
_entity_poly.pdbx_seq_one_letter_code
_entity_poly.pdbx_strand_id
1 'polypeptide(L)'
;LTPRPIALMFPGQGSQHVRMGAGLYGADAAFTATMDEVFSLLGGEGARVRDDWLGRTDLPRESFDDVARAQPLLYAVGCALGRAVLDLGLEPAALIGHSVGEMVAATLAGVLDLSDGVALMRDRVEALRDSPPGAMLAVAASAEELAPRLRGDVVVGAVNAPRQTLLAGPAEEVERVREELRADGITCRPARSQQAFHSPVLEPFVRGSAAAWGRVGLRAPRLPVYSARLGAPLTADHARDPRFWAGQPCEPVLFWPALDRLLADRDVVLLEAGPGQGLSTIARRHPAVAGGRSAVVPLLPARPRHTSEDLDAFTAAVLRLRAEGHAPRARGVVPAAAVHLPAHSD
;
A
#
# COMPACT_ATOMS: atom_id res chain seq x y z
N LEU A 1 -31.75 4.19 -8.16
CA LEU A 1 -30.69 3.22 -8.42
C LEU A 1 -29.88 3.09 -7.13
N THR A 2 -29.62 1.86 -6.68
CA THR A 2 -28.72 1.61 -5.56
C THR A 2 -27.30 2.01 -5.97
N PRO A 3 -26.53 2.77 -5.13
CA PRO A 3 -25.18 3.14 -5.45
C PRO A 3 -24.29 1.90 -5.60
N ARG A 4 -23.31 1.98 -6.49
CA ARG A 4 -22.32 0.90 -6.65
C ARG A 4 -21.54 0.73 -5.34
N PRO A 5 -21.33 -0.50 -4.84
CA PRO A 5 -20.55 -0.71 -3.62
C PRO A 5 -19.14 -0.10 -3.74
N ILE A 6 -18.55 0.30 -2.62
CA ILE A 6 -17.20 0.83 -2.55
C ILE A 6 -16.23 -0.34 -2.28
N ALA A 7 -15.07 -0.34 -2.96
CA ALA A 7 -13.93 -1.15 -2.56
C ALA A 7 -12.69 -0.26 -2.36
N LEU A 8 -11.91 -0.51 -1.29
CA LEU A 8 -10.68 0.24 -1.03
C LEU A 8 -9.47 -0.52 -1.59
N MET A 9 -8.61 0.21 -2.28
CA MET A 9 -7.32 -0.27 -2.77
C MET A 9 -6.18 0.41 -2.01
N PHE A 10 -5.21 -0.35 -1.52
CA PHE A 10 -4.06 0.15 -0.76
C PHE A 10 -2.76 -0.13 -1.52
N PRO A 11 -1.99 0.91 -1.90
CA PRO A 11 -0.75 0.72 -2.64
C PRO A 11 0.37 0.18 -1.76
N GLY A 12 1.40 -0.38 -2.42
CA GLY A 12 2.63 -0.83 -1.81
C GLY A 12 3.80 0.13 -2.00
N GLN A 13 5.00 -0.33 -1.63
CA GLN A 13 6.25 0.41 -1.77
C GLN A 13 6.50 0.77 -3.24
N GLY A 14 7.03 1.98 -3.46
CA GLY A 14 7.18 2.62 -4.76
C GLY A 14 6.21 3.78 -4.98
N SER A 15 5.12 3.85 -4.20
CA SER A 15 4.14 4.94 -4.24
C SER A 15 4.47 6.09 -3.27
N GLN A 16 5.37 5.86 -2.30
CA GLN A 16 5.72 6.82 -1.25
C GLN A 16 6.38 8.09 -1.80
N HIS A 17 6.12 9.19 -1.14
CA HIS A 17 6.82 10.46 -1.31
C HIS A 17 6.71 11.30 -0.03
N VAL A 18 7.67 12.20 0.17
CA VAL A 18 7.65 13.14 1.30
C VAL A 18 6.32 13.90 1.30
N ARG A 19 5.71 14.07 2.48
CA ARG A 19 4.44 14.76 2.71
C ARG A 19 3.20 14.10 2.07
N MET A 20 3.25 12.81 1.69
CA MET A 20 2.08 12.07 1.15
C MET A 20 0.90 12.12 2.13
N GLY A 21 -0.21 12.73 1.73
CA GLY A 21 -1.41 12.91 2.55
C GLY A 21 -1.27 13.93 3.68
N ALA A 22 -0.16 14.68 3.77
CA ALA A 22 0.09 15.64 4.85
C ALA A 22 -0.94 16.78 4.90
N GLY A 23 -1.62 17.08 3.80
CA GLY A 23 -2.70 18.05 3.78
C GLY A 23 -3.96 17.64 4.53
N LEU A 24 -4.11 16.34 4.85
CA LEU A 24 -5.19 15.85 5.70
C LEU A 24 -4.84 15.90 7.19
N TYR A 25 -3.55 15.96 7.51
CA TYR A 25 -3.08 16.02 8.89
C TYR A 25 -3.40 17.39 9.52
N GLY A 26 -4.19 17.38 10.58
CA GLY A 26 -4.78 18.58 11.18
C GLY A 26 -6.08 19.07 10.52
N ALA A 27 -6.43 18.58 9.31
CA ALA A 27 -7.64 18.96 8.59
C ALA A 27 -8.76 17.91 8.67
N ASP A 28 -8.40 16.62 8.74
CA ASP A 28 -9.33 15.52 8.95
C ASP A 28 -9.04 14.84 10.29
N ALA A 29 -10.06 14.74 11.14
CA ALA A 29 -9.89 14.26 12.52
C ALA A 29 -9.50 12.78 12.59
N ALA A 30 -10.14 11.92 11.77
CA ALA A 30 -9.90 10.48 11.79
C ALA A 30 -8.51 10.15 11.21
N PHE A 31 -8.12 10.85 10.13
CA PHE A 31 -6.78 10.75 9.55
C PHE A 31 -5.71 11.16 10.56
N THR A 32 -5.88 12.34 11.18
CA THR A 32 -4.92 12.90 12.16
C THR A 32 -4.75 11.98 13.37
N ALA A 33 -5.87 11.57 13.98
CA ALA A 33 -5.84 10.67 15.14
C ALA A 33 -5.15 9.33 14.82
N THR A 34 -5.37 8.78 13.62
CA THR A 34 -4.72 7.52 13.21
C THR A 34 -3.23 7.69 13.01
N MET A 35 -2.79 8.79 12.37
CA MET A 35 -1.37 9.09 12.19
C MET A 35 -0.68 9.28 13.54
N ASP A 36 -1.28 10.04 14.47
CA ASP A 36 -0.74 10.27 15.82
C ASP A 36 -0.68 8.98 16.64
N GLU A 37 -1.70 8.09 16.51
CA GLU A 37 -1.70 6.76 17.13
C GLU A 37 -0.50 5.93 16.63
N VAL A 38 -0.27 5.89 15.32
CA VAL A 38 0.86 5.15 14.73
C VAL A 38 2.20 5.73 15.20
N PHE A 39 2.37 7.06 15.18
CA PHE A 39 3.61 7.68 15.65
C PHE A 39 3.86 7.42 17.15
N SER A 40 2.82 7.42 17.96
CA SER A 40 2.90 7.04 19.36
C SER A 40 3.33 5.58 19.54
N LEU A 41 2.76 4.66 18.80
CA LEU A 41 3.08 3.22 18.82
C LEU A 41 4.51 2.92 18.33
N LEU A 42 5.07 3.75 17.46
CA LEU A 42 6.47 3.65 17.03
C LEU A 42 7.45 4.07 18.14
N GLY A 43 6.98 4.67 19.23
CA GLY A 43 7.79 5.05 20.38
C GLY A 43 8.84 6.11 20.03
N GLY A 44 10.10 5.90 20.42
CA GLY A 44 11.18 6.86 20.19
C GLY A 44 11.47 7.19 18.71
N GLU A 45 11.13 6.29 17.78
CA GLU A 45 11.26 6.52 16.33
C GLU A 45 10.09 7.36 15.77
N GLY A 46 8.93 7.35 16.43
CA GLY A 46 7.71 7.95 15.90
C GLY A 46 7.83 9.44 15.61
N ALA A 47 8.49 10.19 16.48
CA ALA A 47 8.72 11.63 16.25
C ALA A 47 9.61 11.87 15.01
N ARG A 48 10.67 11.07 14.83
CA ARG A 48 11.57 11.16 13.68
C ARG A 48 10.85 10.78 12.36
N VAL A 49 10.11 9.68 12.38
CA VAL A 49 9.31 9.25 11.21
C VAL A 49 8.29 10.33 10.81
N ARG A 50 7.64 10.96 11.80
CA ARG A 50 6.72 12.08 11.57
C ARG A 50 7.43 13.29 10.97
N ASP A 51 8.57 13.68 11.52
CA ASP A 51 9.31 14.85 11.04
C ASP A 51 9.89 14.62 9.62
N ASP A 52 10.41 13.42 9.35
CA ASP A 52 10.82 13.00 8.01
C ASP A 52 9.64 13.03 7.03
N TRP A 53 8.47 12.50 7.45
CA TRP A 53 7.25 12.51 6.64
C TRP A 53 6.77 13.92 6.32
N LEU A 54 6.81 14.84 7.30
CA LEU A 54 6.41 16.24 7.13
C LEU A 54 7.46 17.08 6.38
N GLY A 55 8.62 16.51 6.05
CA GLY A 55 9.72 17.22 5.39
C GLY A 55 10.34 18.30 6.27
N ARG A 56 10.38 18.06 7.59
CA ARG A 56 11.00 18.99 8.58
C ARG A 56 12.46 18.67 8.85
N THR A 57 12.98 17.57 8.30
CA THR A 57 14.36 17.12 8.49
C THR A 57 15.17 17.44 7.24
N ASP A 58 16.18 18.29 7.36
CA ASP A 58 17.06 18.68 6.24
C ASP A 58 17.92 17.52 5.74
N LEU A 59 18.32 16.63 6.64
CA LEU A 59 19.13 15.44 6.36
C LEU A 59 18.51 14.22 7.08
N PRO A 60 17.50 13.58 6.49
CA PRO A 60 16.96 12.33 7.06
C PRO A 60 18.02 11.24 7.09
N ARG A 61 18.07 10.47 8.20
CA ARG A 61 19.06 9.40 8.37
C ARG A 61 18.88 8.29 7.35
N GLU A 62 17.64 7.98 7.03
CA GLU A 62 17.28 7.00 6.02
C GLU A 62 16.61 7.68 4.82
N SER A 63 16.90 7.17 3.64
CA SER A 63 16.20 7.55 2.42
C SER A 63 14.69 7.30 2.59
N PHE A 64 13.86 8.14 2.00
CA PHE A 64 12.42 7.94 2.00
C PHE A 64 11.99 6.68 1.23
N ASP A 65 12.85 6.15 0.37
CA ASP A 65 12.67 4.88 -0.34
C ASP A 65 13.18 3.66 0.46
N ASP A 66 13.87 3.89 1.60
CA ASP A 66 14.29 2.83 2.50
C ASP A 66 13.10 2.15 3.17
N VAL A 67 13.22 0.84 3.42
CA VAL A 67 12.17 0.04 4.07
C VAL A 67 11.76 0.62 5.43
N ALA A 68 12.70 1.18 6.18
CA ALA A 68 12.46 1.78 7.50
C ALA A 68 11.60 3.05 7.46
N ARG A 69 11.46 3.70 6.32
CA ARG A 69 10.59 4.87 6.12
C ARG A 69 9.38 4.55 5.24
N ALA A 70 9.60 3.90 4.10
CA ALA A 70 8.55 3.64 3.13
C ALA A 70 7.41 2.79 3.71
N GLN A 71 7.72 1.64 4.31
CA GLN A 71 6.67 0.70 4.73
C GLN A 71 5.87 1.18 5.94
N PRO A 72 6.48 1.67 7.05
CA PRO A 72 5.70 2.21 8.17
C PRO A 72 4.80 3.39 7.78
N LEU A 73 5.29 4.28 6.90
CA LEU A 73 4.51 5.44 6.46
C LEU A 73 3.39 5.06 5.50
N LEU A 74 3.62 4.13 4.55
CA LEU A 74 2.57 3.62 3.68
C LEU A 74 1.48 2.90 4.48
N TYR A 75 1.87 2.12 5.47
CA TYR A 75 0.93 1.46 6.39
C TYR A 75 0.12 2.50 7.17
N ALA A 76 0.78 3.50 7.77
CA ALA A 76 0.11 4.55 8.54
C ALA A 76 -0.89 5.35 7.69
N VAL A 77 -0.44 5.87 6.54
CA VAL A 77 -1.28 6.67 5.62
C VAL A 77 -2.44 5.84 5.07
N GLY A 78 -2.20 4.57 4.70
CA GLY A 78 -3.25 3.67 4.24
C GLY A 78 -4.32 3.43 5.31
N CYS A 79 -3.92 3.12 6.56
CA CYS A 79 -4.83 2.97 7.69
C CYS A 79 -5.59 4.28 7.99
N ALA A 80 -4.89 5.42 7.95
CA ALA A 80 -5.50 6.72 8.21
C ALA A 80 -6.54 7.10 7.15
N LEU A 81 -6.24 6.89 5.86
CA LEU A 81 -7.21 7.10 4.78
C LEU A 81 -8.40 6.15 4.87
N GLY A 82 -8.14 4.88 5.14
CA GLY A 82 -9.21 3.90 5.33
C GLY A 82 -10.14 4.27 6.47
N ARG A 83 -9.60 4.66 7.63
CA ARG A 83 -10.39 5.13 8.79
C ARG A 83 -11.14 6.44 8.49
N ALA A 84 -10.53 7.36 7.73
CA ALA A 84 -11.22 8.59 7.29
C ALA A 84 -12.43 8.26 6.40
N VAL A 85 -12.34 7.26 5.51
CA VAL A 85 -13.49 6.80 4.72
C VAL A 85 -14.57 6.17 5.61
N LEU A 86 -14.19 5.34 6.57
CA LEU A 86 -15.13 4.72 7.52
C LEU A 86 -15.82 5.77 8.42
N ASP A 87 -15.10 6.80 8.86
CA ASP A 87 -15.65 7.90 9.67
C ASP A 87 -16.73 8.71 8.91
N LEU A 88 -16.62 8.79 7.59
CA LEU A 88 -17.68 9.33 6.75
C LEU A 88 -18.96 8.47 6.72
N GLY A 89 -18.99 7.33 7.41
CA GLY A 89 -20.09 6.38 7.39
C GLY A 89 -20.20 5.57 6.10
N LEU A 90 -19.12 5.54 5.32
CA LEU A 90 -19.04 4.72 4.11
C LEU A 90 -18.54 3.33 4.47
N GLU A 91 -19.31 2.31 4.11
CA GLU A 91 -18.99 0.91 4.39
C GLU A 91 -18.41 0.24 3.13
N PRO A 92 -17.11 -0.08 3.11
CA PRO A 92 -16.53 -0.80 1.99
C PRO A 92 -17.09 -2.23 1.88
N ALA A 93 -17.48 -2.62 0.68
CA ALA A 93 -17.92 -3.98 0.38
C ALA A 93 -16.75 -4.94 0.16
N ALA A 94 -15.54 -4.41 -0.08
CA ALA A 94 -14.31 -5.18 -0.26
C ALA A 94 -13.07 -4.32 -0.05
N LEU A 95 -11.97 -4.99 0.28
CA LEU A 95 -10.63 -4.41 0.42
C LEU A 95 -9.66 -5.21 -0.45
N ILE A 96 -8.68 -4.53 -1.05
CA ILE A 96 -7.59 -5.14 -1.80
C ILE A 96 -6.30 -4.34 -1.53
N GLY A 97 -5.20 -5.02 -1.29
CA GLY A 97 -3.91 -4.36 -1.04
C GLY A 97 -2.80 -4.92 -1.92
N HIS A 98 -1.84 -4.07 -2.26
CA HIS A 98 -0.62 -4.45 -2.95
C HIS A 98 0.53 -4.49 -1.95
N SER A 99 1.16 -5.64 -1.73
CA SER A 99 2.30 -5.79 -0.82
C SER A 99 1.96 -5.28 0.60
N VAL A 100 2.67 -4.27 1.13
CA VAL A 100 2.36 -3.68 2.44
C VAL A 100 0.91 -3.19 2.55
N GLY A 101 0.29 -2.81 1.45
CA GLY A 101 -1.13 -2.45 1.41
C GLY A 101 -2.07 -3.60 1.79
N GLU A 102 -1.63 -4.86 1.66
CA GLU A 102 -2.42 -6.01 2.13
C GLU A 102 -2.48 -6.08 3.67
N MET A 103 -1.43 -5.62 4.37
CA MET A 103 -1.48 -5.47 5.83
C MET A 103 -2.45 -4.35 6.24
N VAL A 104 -2.53 -3.26 5.47
CA VAL A 104 -3.55 -2.22 5.68
C VAL A 104 -4.95 -2.80 5.54
N ALA A 105 -5.20 -3.53 4.45
CA ALA A 105 -6.49 -4.20 4.21
C ALA A 105 -6.84 -5.17 5.36
N ALA A 106 -5.88 -5.97 5.82
CA ALA A 106 -6.06 -6.89 6.94
C ALA A 106 -6.42 -6.16 8.24
N THR A 107 -5.74 -5.04 8.54
CA THR A 107 -6.02 -4.22 9.72
C THR A 107 -7.44 -3.64 9.67
N LEU A 108 -7.83 -3.03 8.56
CA LEU A 108 -9.16 -2.45 8.41
C LEU A 108 -10.26 -3.51 8.38
N ALA A 109 -9.98 -4.71 7.87
CA ALA A 109 -10.88 -5.87 7.95
C ALA A 109 -10.97 -6.48 9.36
N GLY A 110 -10.13 -6.05 10.31
CA GLY A 110 -10.12 -6.54 11.68
C GLY A 110 -9.43 -7.88 11.86
N VAL A 111 -8.57 -8.29 10.92
CA VAL A 111 -7.72 -9.48 11.06
C VAL A 111 -6.73 -9.29 12.19
N LEU A 112 -6.16 -8.09 12.31
CA LEU A 112 -5.28 -7.67 13.40
C LEU A 112 -5.61 -6.24 13.83
N ASP A 113 -5.17 -5.86 15.03
CA ASP A 113 -5.32 -4.50 15.53
C ASP A 113 -4.22 -3.58 14.98
N LEU A 114 -4.45 -2.26 14.99
CA LEU A 114 -3.46 -1.29 14.49
C LEU A 114 -2.15 -1.38 15.28
N SER A 115 -2.21 -1.54 16.60
CA SER A 115 -1.03 -1.69 17.47
C SER A 115 -0.18 -2.90 17.10
N ASP A 116 -0.83 -4.03 16.83
CA ASP A 116 -0.16 -5.25 16.38
C ASP A 116 0.48 -5.04 15.00
N GLY A 117 -0.25 -4.39 14.08
CA GLY A 117 0.26 -4.06 12.75
C GLY A 117 1.51 -3.17 12.79
N VAL A 118 1.54 -2.16 13.67
CA VAL A 118 2.73 -1.30 13.87
C VAL A 118 3.89 -2.11 14.45
N ALA A 119 3.64 -2.98 15.44
CA ALA A 119 4.68 -3.84 16.02
C ALA A 119 5.26 -4.81 14.99
N LEU A 120 4.41 -5.44 14.18
CA LEU A 120 4.82 -6.33 13.09
C LEU A 120 5.57 -5.60 11.96
N MET A 121 5.21 -4.33 11.71
CA MET A 121 5.94 -3.50 10.75
C MET A 121 7.36 -3.20 11.24
N ARG A 122 7.52 -2.91 12.53
CA ARG A 122 8.86 -2.73 13.15
C ARG A 122 9.69 -4.01 13.08
N ASP A 123 9.09 -5.16 13.41
CA ASP A 123 9.73 -6.48 13.29
C ASP A 123 10.19 -6.74 11.86
N ARG A 124 9.36 -6.44 10.86
CA ARG A 124 9.70 -6.57 9.44
C ARG A 124 10.89 -5.69 9.05
N VAL A 125 10.88 -4.41 9.45
CA VAL A 125 11.99 -3.48 9.17
C VAL A 125 13.29 -3.99 9.79
N GLU A 126 13.25 -4.46 11.03
CA GLU A 126 14.42 -5.02 11.71
C GLU A 126 14.91 -6.29 11.03
N ALA A 127 14.01 -7.21 10.68
CA ALA A 127 14.34 -8.46 10.00
C ALA A 127 15.02 -8.23 8.63
N LEU A 128 14.64 -7.17 7.93
CA LEU A 128 15.17 -6.86 6.59
C LEU A 128 16.41 -5.96 6.60
N ARG A 129 16.83 -5.45 7.76
CA ARG A 129 17.97 -4.52 7.87
C ARG A 129 19.26 -5.09 7.29
N ASP A 130 19.52 -6.36 7.57
CA ASP A 130 20.73 -7.05 7.16
C ASP A 130 20.55 -7.87 5.87
N SER A 131 19.43 -7.66 5.16
CA SER A 131 19.22 -8.34 3.88
C SER A 131 20.20 -7.84 2.82
N PRO A 132 20.66 -8.72 1.91
CA PRO A 132 21.59 -8.33 0.88
C PRO A 132 20.96 -7.31 -0.08
N PRO A 133 21.76 -6.50 -0.78
CA PRO A 133 21.29 -5.60 -1.80
C PRO A 133 20.47 -6.35 -2.85
N GLY A 134 19.23 -5.95 -3.02
CA GLY A 134 18.31 -6.50 -3.99
C GLY A 134 17.79 -5.41 -4.93
N ALA A 135 17.16 -5.85 -5.99
CA ALA A 135 16.51 -4.96 -6.94
C ALA A 135 15.17 -5.49 -7.39
N MET A 136 14.34 -4.57 -7.85
CA MET A 136 13.09 -4.86 -8.51
C MET A 136 13.02 -4.13 -9.86
N LEU A 137 12.48 -4.81 -10.88
CA LEU A 137 12.45 -4.32 -12.26
C LEU A 137 11.03 -4.43 -12.82
N ALA A 138 10.42 -3.28 -13.11
CA ALA A 138 9.15 -3.26 -13.83
C ALA A 138 9.38 -3.51 -15.32
N VAL A 139 8.67 -4.48 -15.88
CA VAL A 139 8.83 -4.95 -17.27
C VAL A 139 7.48 -4.90 -17.99
N ALA A 140 7.47 -4.37 -19.22
CA ALA A 140 6.30 -4.29 -20.09
C ALA A 140 6.05 -5.59 -20.86
N ALA A 141 5.97 -6.72 -20.15
CA ALA A 141 5.71 -8.04 -20.68
C ALA A 141 4.88 -8.87 -19.69
N SER A 142 4.27 -9.97 -20.14
CA SER A 142 3.56 -10.88 -19.25
C SER A 142 4.53 -11.79 -18.47
N ALA A 143 4.05 -12.37 -17.38
CA ALA A 143 4.85 -13.30 -16.58
C ALA A 143 5.24 -14.56 -17.42
N GLU A 144 4.35 -15.02 -18.29
CA GLU A 144 4.58 -16.16 -19.17
C GLU A 144 5.67 -15.86 -20.21
N GLU A 145 5.66 -14.65 -20.81
CA GLU A 145 6.70 -14.21 -21.74
C GLU A 145 8.07 -14.10 -21.07
N LEU A 146 8.10 -13.77 -19.77
CA LEU A 146 9.34 -13.59 -19.01
C LEU A 146 9.88 -14.90 -18.44
N ALA A 147 9.04 -15.87 -18.10
CA ALA A 147 9.43 -17.13 -17.45
C ALA A 147 10.66 -17.81 -18.10
N PRO A 148 10.76 -17.97 -19.45
CA PRO A 148 11.92 -18.62 -20.08
C PRO A 148 13.19 -17.76 -20.04
N ARG A 149 13.09 -16.48 -19.66
CA ARG A 149 14.20 -15.51 -19.61
C ARG A 149 14.77 -15.31 -18.21
N LEU A 150 14.10 -15.84 -17.19
CA LEU A 150 14.57 -15.74 -15.81
C LEU A 150 15.81 -16.60 -15.58
N ARG A 151 16.80 -16.07 -14.87
CA ARG A 151 18.07 -16.73 -14.56
C ARG A 151 18.42 -16.53 -13.09
N GLY A 152 19.12 -17.51 -12.52
CA GLY A 152 19.56 -17.45 -11.14
C GLY A 152 18.39 -17.31 -10.17
N ASP A 153 18.52 -16.38 -9.24
CA ASP A 153 17.53 -16.07 -8.20
C ASP A 153 16.56 -14.94 -8.60
N VAL A 154 16.50 -14.57 -9.90
CA VAL A 154 15.52 -13.61 -10.39
C VAL A 154 14.19 -14.30 -10.63
N VAL A 155 13.15 -13.77 -9.98
CA VAL A 155 11.79 -14.33 -10.02
C VAL A 155 10.76 -13.27 -10.43
N VAL A 156 9.54 -13.71 -10.74
CA VAL A 156 8.38 -12.83 -10.84
C VAL A 156 7.97 -12.41 -9.44
N GLY A 157 8.23 -11.15 -9.08
CA GLY A 157 7.86 -10.57 -7.78
C GLY A 157 6.44 -9.99 -7.76
N ALA A 158 5.90 -9.54 -8.91
CA ALA A 158 4.51 -9.11 -9.00
C ALA A 158 3.92 -9.23 -10.40
N VAL A 159 2.62 -9.53 -10.46
CA VAL A 159 1.78 -9.46 -11.67
C VAL A 159 0.78 -8.31 -11.48
N ASN A 160 1.13 -7.13 -12.02
CA ASN A 160 0.36 -5.91 -11.84
C ASN A 160 -0.69 -5.67 -12.92
N ALA A 161 -0.45 -6.16 -14.13
CA ALA A 161 -1.39 -6.17 -15.25
C ALA A 161 -0.98 -7.27 -16.25
N PRO A 162 -1.79 -7.61 -17.26
CA PRO A 162 -1.47 -8.68 -18.22
C PRO A 162 -0.10 -8.54 -18.90
N ARG A 163 0.36 -7.30 -19.09
CA ARG A 163 1.68 -6.96 -19.63
C ARG A 163 2.45 -5.98 -18.74
N GLN A 164 2.33 -6.13 -17.43
CA GLN A 164 3.08 -5.35 -16.45
C GLN A 164 3.49 -6.26 -15.31
N THR A 165 4.68 -6.79 -15.41
CA THR A 165 5.29 -7.71 -14.44
C THR A 165 6.43 -7.02 -13.72
N LEU A 166 6.59 -7.31 -12.45
CA LEU A 166 7.72 -6.86 -11.64
C LEU A 166 8.62 -8.07 -11.39
N LEU A 167 9.88 -8.00 -11.79
CA LEU A 167 10.90 -8.98 -11.45
C LEU A 167 11.61 -8.56 -10.16
N ALA A 168 12.06 -9.53 -9.37
CA ALA A 168 12.79 -9.30 -8.12
C ALA A 168 13.91 -10.32 -7.97
N GLY A 169 15.02 -9.91 -7.36
CA GLY A 169 16.18 -10.78 -7.12
C GLY A 169 17.40 -10.00 -6.64
N PRO A 170 18.57 -10.67 -6.56
CA PRO A 170 19.83 -10.02 -6.28
C PRO A 170 20.11 -8.89 -7.30
N ALA A 171 20.64 -7.76 -6.84
CA ALA A 171 20.78 -6.56 -7.66
C ALA A 171 21.57 -6.80 -8.96
N GLU A 172 22.68 -7.53 -8.88
CA GLU A 172 23.52 -7.82 -10.06
C GLU A 172 22.83 -8.75 -11.07
N GLU A 173 22.03 -9.69 -10.59
CA GLU A 173 21.29 -10.62 -11.45
C GLU A 173 20.12 -9.94 -12.16
N VAL A 174 19.40 -9.09 -11.43
CA VAL A 174 18.32 -8.27 -12.01
C VAL A 174 18.88 -7.32 -13.08
N GLU A 175 20.07 -6.75 -12.86
CA GLU A 175 20.70 -5.89 -13.85
C GLU A 175 21.07 -6.63 -15.13
N ARG A 176 21.64 -7.84 -15.02
CA ARG A 176 21.90 -8.70 -16.19
C ARG A 176 20.65 -9.02 -16.99
N VAL A 177 19.58 -9.43 -16.28
CA VAL A 177 18.27 -9.68 -16.93
C VAL A 177 17.74 -8.40 -17.60
N ARG A 178 17.92 -7.23 -16.96
CA ARG A 178 17.51 -5.95 -17.56
C ARG A 178 18.23 -5.66 -18.87
N GLU A 179 19.55 -5.90 -18.93
CA GLU A 179 20.34 -5.70 -20.15
C GLU A 179 19.87 -6.62 -21.28
N GLU A 180 19.65 -7.90 -21.00
CA GLU A 180 19.11 -8.88 -21.96
C GLU A 180 17.74 -8.46 -22.49
N LEU A 181 16.80 -8.08 -21.58
CA LEU A 181 15.47 -7.64 -21.99
C LEU A 181 15.50 -6.37 -22.85
N ARG A 182 16.39 -5.43 -22.52
CA ARG A 182 16.55 -4.20 -23.31
C ARG A 182 17.17 -4.49 -24.69
N ALA A 183 18.10 -5.41 -24.78
CA ALA A 183 18.67 -5.84 -26.07
C ALA A 183 17.59 -6.45 -26.98
N ASP A 184 16.60 -7.12 -26.38
CA ASP A 184 15.44 -7.67 -27.09
C ASP A 184 14.30 -6.63 -27.34
N GLY A 185 14.55 -5.35 -27.01
CA GLY A 185 13.58 -4.27 -27.22
C GLY A 185 12.43 -4.22 -26.19
N ILE A 186 12.53 -4.97 -25.09
CA ILE A 186 11.51 -4.99 -24.05
C ILE A 186 11.73 -3.81 -23.09
N THR A 187 10.69 -3.00 -22.88
CA THR A 187 10.75 -1.83 -21.99
C THR A 187 10.85 -2.25 -20.53
N CYS A 188 11.89 -1.78 -19.84
CA CYS A 188 12.14 -2.04 -18.44
C CYS A 188 12.41 -0.74 -17.66
N ARG A 189 11.95 -0.69 -16.40
CA ARG A 189 12.22 0.43 -15.49
C ARG A 189 12.57 -0.12 -14.09
N PRO A 190 13.72 0.25 -13.49
CA PRO A 190 14.01 -0.07 -12.09
C PRO A 190 12.92 0.49 -11.17
N ALA A 191 12.49 -0.30 -10.19
CA ALA A 191 11.61 0.15 -9.13
C ALA A 191 12.44 0.75 -7.98
N ARG A 192 11.80 1.59 -7.16
CA ARG A 192 12.41 2.21 -5.98
C ARG A 192 12.41 1.24 -4.81
N SER A 193 13.34 0.31 -4.82
CA SER A 193 13.55 -0.65 -3.73
C SER A 193 15.03 -1.02 -3.67
N GLN A 194 15.54 -1.20 -2.46
CA GLN A 194 16.90 -1.67 -2.18
C GLN A 194 16.90 -3.15 -1.78
N GLN A 195 15.74 -3.76 -1.59
CA GLN A 195 15.54 -5.16 -1.25
C GLN A 195 14.89 -5.91 -2.42
N ALA A 196 15.17 -7.21 -2.51
CA ALA A 196 14.52 -8.13 -3.44
C ALA A 196 13.15 -8.58 -2.91
N PHE A 197 12.22 -7.62 -2.67
CA PHE A 197 10.88 -7.96 -2.19
C PHE A 197 10.17 -8.93 -3.11
N HIS A 198 9.38 -9.81 -2.52
CA HIS A 198 8.59 -10.81 -3.23
C HIS A 198 9.45 -11.83 -3.98
N SER A 199 10.61 -12.17 -3.36
CA SER A 199 11.48 -13.24 -3.84
C SER A 199 11.95 -14.12 -2.67
N PRO A 200 12.28 -15.40 -2.92
CA PRO A 200 12.80 -16.33 -1.91
C PRO A 200 14.13 -15.88 -1.28
N VAL A 201 14.85 -14.95 -1.89
CA VAL A 201 16.08 -14.35 -1.36
C VAL A 201 15.89 -13.79 0.05
N LEU A 202 14.68 -13.33 0.39
CA LEU A 202 14.38 -12.78 1.70
C LEU A 202 13.98 -13.84 2.75
N GLU A 203 13.76 -15.10 2.39
CA GLU A 203 13.33 -16.14 3.34
C GLU A 203 14.22 -16.26 4.59
N PRO A 204 15.57 -16.25 4.49
CA PRO A 204 16.42 -16.38 5.67
C PRO A 204 16.22 -15.25 6.68
N PHE A 205 15.86 -14.04 6.20
CA PHE A 205 15.70 -12.83 7.00
C PHE A 205 14.32 -12.75 7.66
N VAL A 206 13.26 -13.22 6.99
CA VAL A 206 11.89 -13.18 7.53
C VAL A 206 11.47 -14.45 8.27
N ARG A 207 12.32 -15.49 8.29
CA ARG A 207 11.99 -16.76 8.93
C ARG A 207 11.65 -16.61 10.42
N GLY A 208 12.31 -15.69 11.12
CA GLY A 208 12.05 -15.38 12.52
C GLY A 208 10.72 -14.64 12.75
N SER A 209 10.21 -13.93 11.77
CA SER A 209 9.00 -13.11 11.89
C SER A 209 7.74 -13.94 12.15
N ALA A 210 7.71 -15.24 11.77
CA ALA A 210 6.59 -16.13 12.08
C ALA A 210 6.30 -16.20 13.59
N ALA A 211 7.32 -16.09 14.44
CA ALA A 211 7.15 -16.06 15.89
C ALA A 211 6.48 -14.75 16.36
N ALA A 212 6.79 -13.60 15.74
CA ALA A 212 6.13 -12.32 16.03
C ALA A 212 4.65 -12.39 15.64
N TRP A 213 4.35 -12.87 14.42
CA TRP A 213 2.98 -13.09 13.96
C TRP A 213 2.20 -14.11 14.82
N GLY A 214 2.86 -15.11 15.37
CA GLY A 214 2.25 -16.11 16.26
C GLY A 214 1.83 -15.53 17.64
N ARG A 215 2.34 -14.36 18.03
CA ARG A 215 1.95 -13.66 19.27
C ARG A 215 0.74 -12.74 19.09
N VAL A 216 0.36 -12.46 17.84
CA VAL A 216 -0.77 -11.58 17.51
C VAL A 216 -2.08 -12.38 17.50
N GLY A 217 -3.14 -11.77 18.00
CA GLY A 217 -4.49 -12.35 17.98
C GLY A 217 -5.14 -12.25 16.59
N LEU A 218 -4.64 -13.05 15.62
CA LEU A 218 -5.18 -13.06 14.27
C LEU A 218 -6.62 -13.55 14.21
N ARG A 219 -7.48 -12.84 13.50
CA ARG A 219 -8.93 -13.13 13.39
C ARG A 219 -9.35 -13.32 11.94
N ALA A 220 -10.53 -13.89 11.73
CA ALA A 220 -11.17 -13.86 10.42
C ALA A 220 -11.50 -12.42 10.00
N PRO A 221 -11.40 -12.08 8.72
CA PRO A 221 -11.75 -10.75 8.25
C PRO A 221 -13.26 -10.49 8.40
N ARG A 222 -13.63 -9.31 8.89
CA ARG A 222 -15.03 -8.86 9.00
C ARG A 222 -15.55 -8.25 7.70
N LEU A 223 -14.64 -7.82 6.84
CA LEU A 223 -14.91 -7.32 5.49
C LEU A 223 -14.19 -8.23 4.49
N PRO A 224 -14.76 -8.50 3.32
CA PRO A 224 -14.09 -9.26 2.28
C PRO A 224 -12.76 -8.61 1.89
N VAL A 225 -11.67 -9.37 1.96
CA VAL A 225 -10.34 -8.97 1.50
C VAL A 225 -9.98 -9.82 0.29
N TYR A 226 -9.62 -9.19 -0.81
CA TYR A 226 -9.04 -9.88 -1.96
C TYR A 226 -7.53 -9.84 -1.81
N SER A 227 -6.95 -11.00 -1.51
CA SER A 227 -5.53 -11.13 -1.25
C SER A 227 -4.72 -11.12 -2.53
N ALA A 228 -3.80 -10.19 -2.64
CA ALA A 228 -2.86 -10.15 -3.75
C ALA A 228 -1.80 -11.27 -3.65
N ARG A 229 -1.60 -11.88 -2.50
CA ARG A 229 -0.79 -13.09 -2.37
C ARG A 229 -1.47 -14.32 -2.97
N LEU A 230 -2.79 -14.43 -2.81
CA LEU A 230 -3.58 -15.57 -3.32
C LEU A 230 -4.09 -15.33 -4.74
N GLY A 231 -4.21 -14.08 -5.20
CA GLY A 231 -4.96 -13.73 -6.39
C GLY A 231 -6.47 -14.00 -6.26
N ALA A 232 -6.98 -14.10 -5.02
CA ALA A 232 -8.32 -14.58 -4.69
C ALA A 232 -8.79 -14.01 -3.33
N PRO A 233 -10.06 -14.21 -2.94
CA PRO A 233 -10.53 -13.83 -1.61
C PRO A 233 -9.73 -14.50 -0.49
N LEU A 234 -9.37 -13.72 0.55
CA LEU A 234 -8.70 -14.18 1.75
C LEU A 234 -9.67 -15.03 2.58
N THR A 235 -9.30 -16.28 2.83
CA THR A 235 -10.09 -17.18 3.70
C THR A 235 -9.81 -16.91 5.17
N ALA A 236 -10.73 -17.34 6.04
CA ALA A 236 -10.53 -17.27 7.49
C ALA A 236 -9.29 -18.04 7.98
N ASP A 237 -8.98 -19.17 7.33
CA ASP A 237 -7.83 -19.99 7.67
C ASP A 237 -6.51 -19.30 7.30
N HIS A 238 -6.41 -18.75 6.08
CA HIS A 238 -5.25 -17.93 5.68
C HIS A 238 -5.09 -16.70 6.58
N ALA A 239 -6.20 -16.03 6.92
CA ALA A 239 -6.16 -14.83 7.77
C ALA A 239 -5.61 -15.11 9.17
N ARG A 240 -5.87 -16.32 9.71
CA ARG A 240 -5.42 -16.77 11.04
C ARG A 240 -4.05 -17.44 11.03
N ASP A 241 -3.46 -17.72 9.88
CA ASP A 241 -2.17 -18.39 9.78
C ASP A 241 -1.01 -17.38 9.89
N PRO A 242 -0.22 -17.39 10.98
CA PRO A 242 0.95 -16.54 11.13
C PRO A 242 1.98 -16.70 10.00
N ARG A 243 2.10 -17.92 9.43
CA ARG A 243 3.06 -18.22 8.36
C ARG A 243 2.65 -17.57 7.03
N PHE A 244 1.34 -17.48 6.81
CA PHE A 244 0.81 -16.77 5.65
C PHE A 244 1.31 -15.31 5.63
N TRP A 245 1.21 -14.60 6.75
CA TRP A 245 1.61 -13.20 6.83
C TRP A 245 3.12 -13.00 6.90
N ALA A 246 3.82 -13.84 7.67
CA ALA A 246 5.28 -13.78 7.79
C ALA A 246 5.98 -14.02 6.46
N GLY A 247 5.50 -14.96 5.65
CA GLY A 247 6.06 -15.28 4.33
C GLY A 247 5.72 -14.29 3.22
N GLN A 248 4.82 -13.33 3.46
CA GLN A 248 4.36 -12.39 2.43
C GLN A 248 5.50 -11.65 1.68
N PRO A 249 6.60 -11.22 2.32
CA PRO A 249 7.70 -10.56 1.60
C PRO A 249 8.48 -11.45 0.62
N CYS A 250 8.27 -12.77 0.69
CA CYS A 250 8.96 -13.76 -0.14
C CYS A 250 8.13 -14.28 -1.30
N GLU A 251 6.81 -14.02 -1.27
CA GLU A 251 5.86 -14.54 -2.25
C GLU A 251 5.43 -13.47 -3.25
N PRO A 252 5.11 -13.83 -4.50
CA PRO A 252 4.72 -12.86 -5.51
C PRO A 252 3.43 -12.13 -5.16
N VAL A 253 3.31 -10.89 -5.63
CA VAL A 253 2.08 -10.10 -5.56
C VAL A 253 1.23 -10.35 -6.80
N LEU A 254 0.15 -11.06 -6.67
CA LEU A 254 -0.81 -11.36 -7.74
C LEU A 254 -1.92 -10.29 -7.76
N PHE A 255 -1.53 -9.01 -7.92
CA PHE A 255 -2.48 -7.89 -7.82
C PHE A 255 -3.55 -7.94 -8.91
N TRP A 256 -3.13 -8.16 -10.17
CA TRP A 256 -4.08 -8.24 -11.27
C TRP A 256 -5.06 -9.42 -11.13
N PRO A 257 -4.63 -10.66 -10.81
CA PRO A 257 -5.55 -11.75 -10.52
C PRO A 257 -6.55 -11.44 -9.41
N ALA A 258 -6.10 -10.80 -8.31
CA ALA A 258 -6.99 -10.41 -7.21
C ALA A 258 -7.99 -9.32 -7.63
N LEU A 259 -7.55 -8.33 -8.40
CA LEU A 259 -8.40 -7.27 -8.95
C LEU A 259 -9.41 -7.83 -9.95
N ASP A 260 -8.98 -8.71 -10.85
CA ASP A 260 -9.84 -9.37 -11.83
C ASP A 260 -10.95 -10.18 -11.12
N ARG A 261 -10.57 -10.93 -10.09
CA ARG A 261 -11.53 -11.66 -9.26
C ARG A 261 -12.52 -10.73 -8.56
N LEU A 262 -12.05 -9.63 -7.94
CA LEU A 262 -12.93 -8.63 -7.32
C LEU A 262 -13.94 -8.07 -8.33
N LEU A 263 -13.48 -7.69 -9.52
CA LEU A 263 -14.30 -7.07 -10.57
C LEU A 263 -15.16 -8.07 -11.34
N ALA A 264 -14.88 -9.37 -11.26
CA ALA A 264 -15.76 -10.44 -11.68
C ALA A 264 -16.89 -10.69 -10.71
N ASP A 265 -16.61 -10.60 -9.40
CA ASP A 265 -17.59 -10.85 -8.36
C ASP A 265 -18.60 -9.70 -8.20
N ARG A 266 -18.18 -8.43 -8.47
CA ARG A 266 -19.05 -7.25 -8.26
C ARG A 266 -18.60 -6.01 -9.03
N ASP A 267 -19.57 -5.21 -9.44
CA ASP A 267 -19.33 -3.87 -9.97
C ASP A 267 -19.15 -2.90 -8.78
N VAL A 268 -18.07 -2.13 -8.75
CA VAL A 268 -17.69 -1.30 -7.60
C VAL A 268 -17.16 0.08 -8.01
N VAL A 269 -17.13 1.00 -7.05
CA VAL A 269 -16.28 2.18 -7.08
C VAL A 269 -15.01 1.85 -6.30
N LEU A 270 -13.88 1.71 -7.01
CA LEU A 270 -12.57 1.46 -6.42
C LEU A 270 -11.99 2.78 -5.90
N LEU A 271 -11.73 2.88 -4.59
CA LEU A 271 -11.06 4.04 -4.00
C LEU A 271 -9.60 3.68 -3.72
N GLU A 272 -8.65 4.37 -4.36
CA GLU A 272 -7.24 4.22 -4.00
C GLU A 272 -6.91 5.04 -2.75
N ALA A 273 -6.79 4.35 -1.62
CA ALA A 273 -6.50 4.91 -0.31
C ALA A 273 -4.98 4.87 -0.04
N GLY A 274 -4.26 5.71 -0.74
CA GLY A 274 -2.81 5.85 -0.63
C GLY A 274 -2.23 6.81 -1.67
N PRO A 275 -0.92 7.08 -1.60
CA PRO A 275 -0.26 8.00 -2.51
C PRO A 275 -0.02 7.40 -3.90
N GLY A 276 0.23 8.26 -4.89
CA GLY A 276 0.87 7.91 -6.17
C GLY A 276 -0.05 7.50 -7.30
N GLN A 277 -1.30 7.15 -7.10
CA GLN A 277 -2.29 6.72 -8.10
C GLN A 277 -1.84 5.56 -9.01
N GLY A 278 -0.90 4.73 -8.54
CA GLY A 278 -0.38 3.59 -9.31
C GLY A 278 -1.44 2.53 -9.53
N LEU A 279 -2.18 2.16 -8.49
CA LEU A 279 -3.25 1.17 -8.57
C LEU A 279 -4.44 1.69 -9.39
N SER A 280 -4.76 2.98 -9.28
CA SER A 280 -5.77 3.63 -10.13
C SER A 280 -5.41 3.52 -11.60
N THR A 281 -4.14 3.71 -11.96
CA THR A 281 -3.65 3.60 -13.34
C THR A 281 -3.77 2.17 -13.85
N ILE A 282 -3.47 1.18 -13.02
CA ILE A 282 -3.65 -0.24 -13.34
C ILE A 282 -5.13 -0.55 -13.51
N ALA A 283 -5.95 -0.20 -12.54
CA ALA A 283 -7.38 -0.53 -12.52
C ALA A 283 -8.16 0.11 -13.69
N ARG A 284 -7.79 1.31 -14.14
CA ARG A 284 -8.41 1.96 -15.32
C ARG A 284 -8.25 1.15 -16.61
N ARG A 285 -7.23 0.29 -16.70
CA ARG A 285 -7.00 -0.59 -17.85
C ARG A 285 -7.85 -1.87 -17.80
N HIS A 286 -8.46 -2.16 -16.66
CA HIS A 286 -9.31 -3.35 -16.50
C HIS A 286 -10.60 -3.18 -17.31
N PRO A 287 -11.06 -4.23 -18.07
CA PRO A 287 -12.24 -4.13 -18.92
C PRO A 287 -13.51 -3.68 -18.19
N ALA A 288 -13.71 -4.09 -16.93
CA ALA A 288 -14.85 -3.67 -16.12
C ALA A 288 -14.85 -2.15 -15.82
N VAL A 289 -13.67 -1.54 -15.67
CA VAL A 289 -13.51 -0.10 -15.45
C VAL A 289 -13.56 0.66 -16.77
N ALA A 290 -12.82 0.21 -17.77
CA ALA A 290 -12.81 0.82 -19.10
C ALA A 290 -14.20 0.79 -19.77
N GLY A 291 -14.98 -0.26 -19.52
CA GLY A 291 -16.36 -0.41 -19.98
C GLY A 291 -17.41 0.26 -19.10
N GLY A 292 -17.04 0.94 -18.01
CA GLY A 292 -17.94 1.74 -17.16
C GLY A 292 -18.78 0.95 -16.16
N ARG A 293 -18.67 -0.38 -16.06
CA ARG A 293 -19.34 -1.18 -15.04
C ARG A 293 -18.83 -0.82 -13.63
N SER A 294 -17.54 -0.65 -13.50
CA SER A 294 -16.88 -0.16 -12.29
C SER A 294 -16.22 1.19 -12.54
N ALA A 295 -15.82 1.89 -11.48
CA ALA A 295 -15.13 3.18 -11.56
C ALA A 295 -13.91 3.19 -10.63
N VAL A 296 -12.99 4.14 -10.84
CA VAL A 296 -11.81 4.35 -9.98
C VAL A 296 -11.75 5.81 -9.55
N VAL A 297 -11.57 6.03 -8.26
CA VAL A 297 -11.43 7.34 -7.64
C VAL A 297 -10.23 7.31 -6.69
N PRO A 298 -9.14 8.02 -6.97
CA PRO A 298 -8.05 8.17 -6.02
C PRO A 298 -8.43 9.15 -4.90
N LEU A 299 -8.01 8.88 -3.67
CA LEU A 299 -8.22 9.76 -2.51
C LEU A 299 -7.14 10.84 -2.39
N LEU A 300 -5.98 10.62 -2.98
CA LEU A 300 -4.86 11.57 -2.97
C LEU A 300 -4.42 11.91 -4.42
N PRO A 301 -3.77 13.06 -4.63
CA PRO A 301 -3.19 13.38 -5.92
C PRO A 301 -2.02 12.44 -6.24
N ALA A 302 -1.67 12.31 -7.53
CA ALA A 302 -0.55 11.48 -7.95
C ALA A 302 0.79 11.97 -7.37
N ARG A 303 1.01 13.28 -7.38
CA ARG A 303 2.13 13.99 -6.75
C ARG A 303 1.68 15.43 -6.44
N PRO A 304 1.39 15.73 -5.17
CA PRO A 304 0.99 17.09 -4.82
C PRO A 304 2.16 18.06 -4.98
N ARG A 305 1.87 19.24 -5.51
CA ARG A 305 2.79 20.38 -5.52
C ARG A 305 2.64 21.20 -4.24
N HIS A 306 1.41 21.26 -3.72
CA HIS A 306 1.05 21.96 -2.50
C HIS A 306 0.28 21.03 -1.58
N THR A 307 0.44 21.21 -0.28
CA THR A 307 -0.21 20.39 0.75
C THR A 307 -1.75 20.44 0.67
N SER A 308 -2.33 21.57 0.22
CA SER A 308 -3.77 21.71 0.03
C SER A 308 -4.35 20.76 -1.01
N GLU A 309 -3.56 20.31 -1.98
CA GLU A 309 -4.03 19.39 -3.03
C GLU A 309 -4.47 18.03 -2.48
N ASP A 310 -3.93 17.57 -1.35
CA ASP A 310 -4.39 16.35 -0.68
C ASP A 310 -5.82 16.48 -0.21
N LEU A 311 -6.15 17.61 0.44
CA LEU A 311 -7.50 17.89 0.94
C LEU A 311 -8.48 18.10 -0.21
N ASP A 312 -8.04 18.77 -1.28
CA ASP A 312 -8.84 19.03 -2.49
C ASP A 312 -9.17 17.69 -3.18
N ALA A 313 -8.18 16.81 -3.35
CA ALA A 313 -8.39 15.48 -3.95
C ALA A 313 -9.34 14.61 -3.12
N PHE A 314 -9.15 14.58 -1.80
CA PHE A 314 -10.05 13.84 -0.92
C PHE A 314 -11.48 14.41 -0.94
N THR A 315 -11.61 15.74 -0.97
CA THR A 315 -12.91 16.40 -1.09
C THR A 315 -13.60 16.09 -2.43
N ALA A 316 -12.83 16.14 -3.52
CA ALA A 316 -13.33 15.78 -4.85
C ALA A 316 -13.79 14.30 -4.90
N ALA A 317 -13.06 13.39 -4.25
CA ALA A 317 -13.45 11.99 -4.13
C ALA A 317 -14.78 11.83 -3.37
N VAL A 318 -14.96 12.55 -2.25
CA VAL A 318 -16.24 12.54 -1.50
C VAL A 318 -17.39 13.09 -2.34
N LEU A 319 -17.18 14.18 -3.10
CA LEU A 319 -18.18 14.72 -4.01
C LEU A 319 -18.53 13.74 -5.14
N ARG A 320 -17.53 13.04 -5.67
CA ARG A 320 -17.75 11.99 -6.67
C ARG A 320 -18.60 10.85 -6.11
N LEU A 321 -18.35 10.41 -4.87
CA LEU A 321 -19.16 9.38 -4.22
C LEU A 321 -20.61 9.82 -4.00
N ARG A 322 -20.83 11.10 -3.67
CA ARG A 322 -22.21 11.67 -3.60
C ARG A 322 -22.90 11.61 -4.97
N ALA A 323 -22.18 11.92 -6.02
CA ALA A 323 -22.73 11.84 -7.39
C ALA A 323 -23.03 10.38 -7.82
N GLU A 324 -22.34 9.39 -7.23
CA GLU A 324 -22.65 7.96 -7.38
C GLU A 324 -23.83 7.49 -6.50
N GLY A 325 -24.39 8.38 -5.68
CA GLY A 325 -25.55 8.10 -4.83
C GLY A 325 -25.22 7.69 -3.38
N HIS A 326 -23.94 7.76 -2.97
CA HIS A 326 -23.59 7.57 -1.57
C HIS A 326 -23.94 8.78 -0.72
N ALA A 327 -24.20 8.58 0.58
CA ALA A 327 -24.51 9.64 1.54
C ALA A 327 -23.44 9.76 2.64
N PRO A 328 -22.20 10.21 2.29
CA PRO A 328 -21.18 10.40 3.29
C PRO A 328 -21.60 11.47 4.31
N ARG A 329 -21.29 11.22 5.59
CA ARG A 329 -21.52 12.16 6.68
C ARG A 329 -20.77 13.47 6.42
N ALA A 330 -21.26 14.58 6.98
CA ALA A 330 -20.51 15.81 6.99
C ALA A 330 -19.22 15.62 7.83
N ARG A 331 -18.11 16.15 7.36
CA ARG A 331 -16.85 16.13 8.12
C ARG A 331 -16.98 16.98 9.38
N GLY A 332 -16.53 16.45 10.50
CA GLY A 332 -16.21 17.29 11.65
C GLY A 332 -15.04 18.21 11.27
N VAL A 333 -15.30 19.50 11.20
CA VAL A 333 -14.22 20.51 11.05
C VAL A 333 -13.46 20.51 12.38
N VAL A 334 -12.18 20.13 12.36
CA VAL A 334 -11.29 20.36 13.51
C VAL A 334 -11.15 21.88 13.65
N PRO A 335 -11.55 22.50 14.78
CA PRO A 335 -11.35 23.92 14.97
C PRO A 335 -9.84 24.22 14.86
N ALA A 336 -9.47 25.25 14.11
CA ALA A 336 -8.08 25.67 13.86
C ALA A 336 -7.26 25.99 15.13
N ALA A 337 -7.87 25.97 16.30
CA ALA A 337 -7.28 26.28 17.61
C ALA A 337 -6.45 25.13 18.24
N ALA A 338 -6.43 23.91 17.66
CA ALA A 338 -5.70 22.78 18.25
C ALA A 338 -4.30 22.56 17.65
N VAL A 339 -3.91 23.32 16.63
CA VAL A 339 -2.57 23.25 16.06
C VAL A 339 -1.69 24.33 16.72
N HIS A 340 -1.17 24.02 17.91
CA HIS A 340 -0.08 24.80 18.50
C HIS A 340 1.19 24.55 17.65
N LEU A 341 1.41 25.41 16.67
CA LEU A 341 2.73 25.58 16.05
C LEU A 341 3.56 26.39 17.06
N PRO A 342 4.70 25.89 17.56
CA PRO A 342 5.61 26.72 18.32
C PRO A 342 6.09 27.85 17.41
N ALA A 343 5.86 29.09 17.84
CA ALA A 343 6.41 30.28 17.20
C ALA A 343 7.93 30.17 17.19
N HIS A 344 8.54 30.37 16.02
CA HIS A 344 9.97 30.62 15.94
C HIS A 344 10.25 31.94 16.66
N SER A 345 11.01 31.86 17.76
CA SER A 345 11.69 33.02 18.33
C SER A 345 12.94 33.26 17.52
N ASP A 346 13.08 34.47 17.03
CA ASP A 346 14.24 35.03 16.33
C ASP A 346 15.58 34.81 17.07
#